data_ca0703ac4c57582a548f6eb3a3b40f63
#
_entry.id   ca0703ac4c57582a548f6eb3a3b40f63
#
_cell.length_a   1.000
_cell.length_b   1.000
_cell.length_c   1.000
_cell.angle_alpha   90.00
_cell.angle_beta   90.00
_cell.angle_gamma   90.00
#
_symmetry.space_group_name_H-M   'P 1'
#
loop_
_entity.id
_entity.type
_entity.pdbx_description
1 polymer ?
#
loop_
_entity_poly.entity_id
_entity_poly.type
_entity_poly.pdbx_seq_one_letter_code
_entity_poly.pdbx_strand_id
1 'polypeptide(L)'
;MNARGKDLETADLLKNFVFSKSKDVDDTQKKWNSIVDNLDKIDTTNYIRHYWNSSHKFIRKNDLYREIVKFIKTPADVSAFLDSLENCSQFYHDIAFPEENVDFTDDKLISCLKNLKILKAKTFYPILLAMKQAKESYSEKDLLTVAETIEVYVFRNFTICGKVANTGERFFSEIALRIYGDLNSVTAICKEIR
;
A
#
# COMPACT_ATOMS: atom_id res chain seq x y z
N MET A 1 12.85 28.62 -26.00
CA MET A 1 13.07 27.47 -25.15
C MET A 1 12.04 27.50 -24.03
N ASN A 2 10.95 26.75 -24.15
CA ASN A 2 9.93 26.64 -23.09
C ASN A 2 10.37 25.54 -22.13
N ALA A 3 11.00 25.91 -21.02
CA ALA A 3 11.10 25.08 -19.84
C ALA A 3 9.69 25.03 -19.19
N ARG A 4 8.79 24.19 -19.73
CA ARG A 4 7.61 23.77 -18.98
C ARG A 4 8.16 23.00 -17.80
N GLY A 5 8.08 23.61 -16.61
CA GLY A 5 8.43 22.95 -15.37
C GLY A 5 7.66 21.62 -15.32
N LYS A 6 8.38 20.52 -15.11
CA LYS A 6 7.75 19.23 -14.84
C LYS A 6 6.90 19.44 -13.59
N ASP A 7 5.59 19.26 -13.69
CA ASP A 7 4.72 19.36 -12.52
C ASP A 7 5.29 18.42 -11.45
N LEU A 8 5.51 18.94 -10.24
CA LEU A 8 5.99 18.16 -9.11
C LEU A 8 5.02 17.01 -8.86
N GLU A 9 5.54 15.80 -8.82
CA GLU A 9 4.72 14.64 -8.45
C GLU A 9 4.22 14.78 -7.01
N THR A 10 3.09 14.14 -6.71
CA THR A 10 2.50 14.21 -5.37
C THR A 10 3.48 13.76 -4.28
N ALA A 11 4.35 12.77 -4.57
CA ALA A 11 5.40 12.34 -3.66
C ALA A 11 6.43 13.44 -3.37
N ASP A 12 6.82 14.25 -4.37
CA ASP A 12 7.76 15.37 -4.18
C ASP A 12 7.13 16.47 -3.30
N LEU A 13 5.85 16.76 -3.53
CA LEU A 13 5.11 17.71 -2.69
C LEU A 13 5.02 17.22 -1.24
N LEU A 14 4.75 15.94 -1.03
CA LEU A 14 4.70 15.33 0.30
C LEU A 14 6.08 15.32 0.96
N LYS A 15 7.15 15.01 0.22
CA LYS A 15 8.53 15.11 0.70
C LYS A 15 8.79 16.50 1.26
N ASN A 16 8.58 17.53 0.44
CA ASN A 16 8.81 18.92 0.84
C ASN A 16 7.97 19.31 2.06
N PHE A 17 6.72 18.84 2.13
CA PHE A 17 5.84 19.10 3.26
C PHE A 17 6.35 18.46 4.56
N VAL A 18 6.68 17.15 4.56
CA VAL A 18 7.17 16.47 5.78
C VAL A 18 8.50 17.05 6.25
N PHE A 19 9.40 17.43 5.33
CA PHE A 19 10.64 18.12 5.65
C PHE A 19 10.40 19.48 6.31
N SER A 20 9.43 20.25 5.81
CA SER A 20 9.09 21.57 6.39
C SER A 20 8.48 21.48 7.78
N LYS A 21 7.92 20.34 8.16
CA LYS A 21 7.27 20.07 9.45
C LYS A 21 8.16 19.29 10.43
N SER A 22 9.25 18.71 9.94
CA SER A 22 10.15 17.90 10.73
C SER A 22 10.88 18.73 11.79
N LYS A 23 11.14 18.09 12.95
CA LYS A 23 12.03 18.62 13.97
C LYS A 23 13.50 18.22 13.72
N ASP A 24 13.70 17.04 13.12
CA ASP A 24 15.00 16.47 12.76
C ASP A 24 15.00 16.17 11.26
N VAL A 25 15.64 17.08 10.51
CA VAL A 25 15.69 16.99 9.04
C VAL A 25 16.56 15.82 8.60
N ASP A 26 17.65 15.52 9.33
CA ASP A 26 18.58 14.45 8.97
C ASP A 26 17.94 13.07 9.16
N ASP A 27 17.20 12.86 10.25
CA ASP A 27 16.43 11.63 10.47
C ASP A 27 15.32 11.49 9.42
N THR A 28 14.59 12.56 9.15
CA THR A 28 13.56 12.60 8.10
C THR A 28 14.12 12.24 6.72
N GLN A 29 15.32 12.75 6.38
CA GLN A 29 16.01 12.44 5.14
C GLN A 29 16.39 10.96 5.05
N LYS A 30 16.94 10.40 6.13
CA LYS A 30 17.32 8.98 6.19
C LYS A 30 16.11 8.08 5.96
N LYS A 31 15.01 8.31 6.68
CA LYS A 31 13.77 7.54 6.55
C LYS A 31 13.17 7.66 5.15
N TRP A 32 13.11 8.87 4.60
CA TRP A 32 12.60 9.06 3.24
C TRP A 32 13.45 8.33 2.19
N ASN A 33 14.76 8.40 2.31
CA ASN A 33 15.67 7.68 1.40
C ASN A 33 15.49 6.16 1.55
N SER A 34 15.42 5.63 2.78
CA SER A 34 15.16 4.22 3.05
C SER A 34 13.85 3.75 2.39
N ILE A 35 12.77 4.54 2.50
CA ILE A 35 11.49 4.25 1.83
C ILE A 35 11.69 4.16 0.30
N VAL A 36 12.35 5.14 -0.30
CA VAL A 36 12.56 5.19 -1.75
C VAL A 36 13.45 4.03 -2.21
N ASP A 37 14.52 3.74 -1.47
CA ASP A 37 15.44 2.64 -1.76
C ASP A 37 14.74 1.28 -1.69
N ASN A 38 13.91 1.05 -0.67
CA ASN A 38 13.11 -0.18 -0.54
C ASN A 38 12.08 -0.33 -1.68
N LEU A 39 11.54 0.77 -2.19
CA LEU A 39 10.56 0.75 -3.28
C LEU A 39 11.18 0.50 -4.66
N ASP A 40 12.47 0.76 -4.85
CA ASP A 40 13.20 0.63 -6.13
C ASP A 40 12.44 1.32 -7.30
N LYS A 41 11.88 0.53 -8.21
CA LYS A 41 11.15 0.99 -9.42
C LYS A 41 9.71 1.38 -9.17
N ILE A 42 9.21 1.25 -7.95
CA ILE A 42 7.81 1.51 -7.62
C ILE A 42 7.57 3.01 -7.50
N ASP A 43 6.49 3.48 -8.12
CA ASP A 43 6.02 4.87 -7.97
C ASP A 43 5.65 5.15 -6.50
N THR A 44 6.41 6.05 -5.87
CA THR A 44 6.27 6.40 -4.45
C THR A 44 4.89 6.99 -4.14
N THR A 45 4.28 7.75 -5.08
CA THR A 45 2.92 8.29 -4.90
C THR A 45 1.88 7.17 -4.81
N ASN A 46 2.00 6.13 -5.65
CA ASN A 46 1.09 4.99 -5.61
C ASN A 46 1.27 4.18 -4.32
N TYR A 47 2.51 3.99 -3.87
CA TYR A 47 2.78 3.35 -2.58
C TYR A 47 2.11 4.10 -1.42
N ILE A 48 2.38 5.40 -1.28
CA ILE A 48 1.81 6.23 -0.21
C ILE A 48 0.27 6.21 -0.26
N ARG A 49 -0.32 6.20 -1.46
CA ARG A 49 -1.77 6.12 -1.62
C ARG A 49 -2.34 4.76 -1.19
N HIS A 50 -1.69 3.66 -1.56
CA HIS A 50 -2.14 2.32 -1.14
C HIS A 50 -1.96 2.14 0.38
N TYR A 51 -0.86 2.65 0.93
CA TYR A 51 -0.63 2.71 2.37
C TYR A 51 -1.74 3.51 3.08
N TRP A 52 -2.05 4.72 2.60
CA TRP A 52 -3.14 5.51 3.15
C TRP A 52 -4.46 4.77 3.11
N ASN A 53 -4.81 4.20 1.96
CA ASN A 53 -6.04 3.48 1.74
C ASN A 53 -6.13 2.14 2.51
N SER A 54 -5.04 1.70 3.13
CA SER A 54 -5.04 0.50 3.99
C SER A 54 -5.51 0.76 5.42
N SER A 55 -5.40 2.01 5.89
CA SER A 55 -5.68 2.37 7.29
C SER A 55 -6.58 3.60 7.46
N HIS A 56 -6.95 4.25 6.35
CA HIS A 56 -7.78 5.45 6.33
C HIS A 56 -8.91 5.30 5.29
N LYS A 57 -9.86 6.24 5.31
CA LYS A 57 -10.92 6.30 4.29
C LYS A 57 -10.31 6.40 2.90
N PHE A 58 -10.91 5.68 1.95
CA PHE A 58 -10.51 5.68 0.56
C PHE A 58 -10.39 7.10 -0.02
N ILE A 59 -9.26 7.37 -0.66
CA ILE A 59 -9.00 8.59 -1.42
C ILE A 59 -8.43 8.29 -2.81
N ARG A 60 -8.69 9.20 -3.75
CA ARG A 60 -8.07 9.17 -5.08
C ARG A 60 -6.69 9.84 -5.06
N LYS A 61 -5.88 9.56 -6.09
CA LYS A 61 -4.53 10.12 -6.22
C LYS A 61 -4.50 11.65 -6.07
N ASN A 62 -5.46 12.35 -6.66
CA ASN A 62 -5.53 13.82 -6.65
C ASN A 62 -5.85 14.41 -5.26
N ASP A 63 -6.40 13.62 -4.36
CA ASP A 63 -6.76 14.07 -3.01
C ASP A 63 -5.67 13.75 -1.97
N LEU A 64 -4.69 12.89 -2.32
CA LEU A 64 -3.70 12.34 -1.42
C LEU A 64 -2.93 13.42 -0.64
N TYR A 65 -2.34 14.39 -1.33
CA TYR A 65 -1.59 15.46 -0.70
C TYR A 65 -2.44 16.23 0.32
N ARG A 66 -3.63 16.63 -0.09
CA ARG A 66 -4.53 17.43 0.75
C ARG A 66 -4.93 16.70 2.02
N GLU A 67 -5.21 15.40 1.94
CA GLU A 67 -5.65 14.62 3.11
C GLU A 67 -4.48 14.34 4.06
N ILE A 68 -3.27 14.03 3.57
CA ILE A 68 -2.09 13.87 4.41
C ILE A 68 -1.72 15.17 5.12
N VAL A 69 -1.76 16.33 4.42
CA VAL A 69 -1.50 17.64 5.01
C VAL A 69 -2.50 17.98 6.12
N LYS A 70 -3.76 17.56 6.00
CA LYS A 70 -4.76 17.72 7.06
C LYS A 70 -4.48 16.81 8.26
N PHE A 71 -3.92 15.65 8.05
CA PHE A 71 -3.63 14.66 9.08
C PHE A 71 -2.39 15.03 9.90
N ILE A 72 -1.28 15.37 9.23
CA ILE A 72 -0.01 15.71 9.85
C ILE A 72 -0.03 17.16 10.35
N LYS A 73 -0.01 17.37 11.67
CA LYS A 73 -0.03 18.68 12.32
C LYS A 73 1.25 19.02 13.04
N THR A 74 1.87 18.02 13.66
CA THR A 74 3.04 18.17 14.56
C THR A 74 4.25 17.44 14.01
N PRO A 75 5.47 17.77 14.48
CA PRO A 75 6.67 16.98 14.16
C PRO A 75 6.56 15.52 14.59
N ALA A 76 5.82 15.23 15.67
CA ALA A 76 5.58 13.85 16.11
C ALA A 76 4.73 13.07 15.09
N ASP A 77 3.73 13.71 14.47
CA ASP A 77 2.93 13.09 13.41
C ASP A 77 3.79 12.77 12.19
N VAL A 78 4.77 13.64 11.85
CA VAL A 78 5.75 13.40 10.76
C VAL A 78 6.53 12.13 11.04
N SER A 79 7.14 12.03 12.25
CA SER A 79 7.94 10.87 12.63
C SER A 79 7.11 9.59 12.57
N ALA A 80 5.94 9.56 13.21
CA ALA A 80 5.06 8.40 13.22
C ALA A 80 4.61 7.98 11.81
N PHE A 81 4.31 8.93 10.95
CA PHE A 81 3.92 8.68 9.57
C PHE A 81 5.08 8.07 8.76
N LEU A 82 6.30 8.63 8.88
CA LEU A 82 7.47 8.11 8.17
C LEU A 82 7.90 6.75 8.70
N ASP A 83 7.89 6.54 10.03
CA ASP A 83 8.21 5.25 10.65
C ASP A 83 7.28 4.14 10.13
N SER A 84 6.00 4.44 10.03
CA SER A 84 5.02 3.48 9.54
C SER A 84 5.13 3.23 8.03
N LEU A 85 5.43 4.26 7.24
CA LEU A 85 5.73 4.08 5.81
C LEU A 85 6.99 3.24 5.61
N GLU A 86 8.07 3.52 6.33
CA GLU A 86 9.33 2.78 6.23
C GLU A 86 9.12 1.30 6.56
N ASN A 87 8.42 1.00 7.66
CA ASN A 87 8.11 -0.38 8.07
C ASN A 87 7.28 -1.17 7.04
N CYS A 88 6.53 -0.49 6.19
CA CYS A 88 5.70 -1.14 5.17
C CYS A 88 6.34 -1.14 3.77
N SER A 89 7.41 -0.39 3.54
CA SER A 89 7.95 -0.18 2.18
C SER A 89 8.56 -1.44 1.57
N GLN A 90 9.37 -2.21 2.32
CA GLN A 90 9.91 -3.48 1.86
C GLN A 90 8.81 -4.50 1.60
N PHE A 91 7.87 -4.66 2.54
CA PHE A 91 6.73 -5.55 2.35
C PHE A 91 5.91 -5.18 1.10
N TYR A 92 5.73 -3.88 0.84
CA TYR A 92 5.03 -3.44 -0.37
C TYR A 92 5.81 -3.78 -1.65
N HIS A 93 7.14 -3.64 -1.63
CA HIS A 93 7.99 -4.10 -2.73
C HIS A 93 7.79 -5.60 -2.98
N ASP A 94 7.83 -6.41 -1.94
CA ASP A 94 7.76 -7.86 -2.04
C ASP A 94 6.42 -8.37 -2.58
N ILE A 95 5.30 -7.70 -2.24
CA ILE A 95 4.00 -8.03 -2.86
C ILE A 95 3.86 -7.54 -4.30
N ALA A 96 4.58 -6.48 -4.68
CA ALA A 96 4.54 -5.92 -6.03
C ALA A 96 5.52 -6.60 -7.00
N PHE A 97 6.65 -7.07 -6.48
CA PHE A 97 7.72 -7.77 -7.21
C PHE A 97 8.08 -9.09 -6.52
N PRO A 98 7.14 -10.05 -6.46
CA PRO A 98 7.36 -11.30 -5.72
C PRO A 98 8.50 -12.18 -6.25
N GLU A 99 8.98 -11.94 -7.47
CA GLU A 99 10.19 -12.56 -8.02
C GLU A 99 11.50 -12.00 -7.45
N GLU A 100 11.47 -10.79 -6.91
CA GLU A 100 12.59 -10.06 -6.31
C GLU A 100 12.40 -9.89 -4.79
N ASN A 101 11.44 -10.64 -4.18
CA ASN A 101 11.11 -10.49 -2.77
C ASN A 101 12.29 -10.86 -1.86
N VAL A 102 12.33 -10.23 -0.67
CA VAL A 102 13.38 -10.41 0.35
C VAL A 102 12.85 -11.14 1.57
N ASP A 103 11.62 -10.88 1.99
CA ASP A 103 11.10 -11.29 3.29
C ASP A 103 10.24 -12.57 3.25
N PHE A 104 9.60 -12.90 2.11
CA PHE A 104 8.73 -14.08 2.02
C PHE A 104 9.51 -15.36 1.79
N THR A 105 9.13 -16.40 2.54
CA THR A 105 9.72 -17.74 2.49
C THR A 105 8.74 -18.80 1.97
N ASP A 106 7.43 -18.54 1.95
CA ASP A 106 6.41 -19.46 1.45
C ASP A 106 6.31 -19.37 -0.09
N ASP A 107 6.80 -20.43 -0.77
CA ASP A 107 6.76 -20.53 -2.24
C ASP A 107 5.35 -20.43 -2.82
N LYS A 108 4.31 -20.85 -2.08
CA LYS A 108 2.92 -20.77 -2.53
C LYS A 108 2.43 -19.34 -2.49
N LEU A 109 2.77 -18.58 -1.45
CA LEU A 109 2.46 -17.15 -1.36
C LEU A 109 3.14 -16.40 -2.50
N ILE A 110 4.43 -16.64 -2.72
CA ILE A 110 5.20 -16.02 -3.81
C ILE A 110 4.55 -16.36 -5.16
N SER A 111 4.15 -17.61 -5.39
CA SER A 111 3.50 -18.03 -6.63
C SER A 111 2.14 -17.36 -6.83
N CYS A 112 1.30 -17.28 -5.79
CA CYS A 112 0.02 -16.59 -5.84
C CYS A 112 0.18 -15.10 -6.16
N LEU A 113 1.15 -14.42 -5.53
CA LEU A 113 1.46 -13.01 -5.82
C LEU A 113 1.95 -12.81 -7.26
N LYS A 114 2.74 -13.73 -7.82
CA LYS A 114 3.12 -13.72 -9.24
C LYS A 114 1.91 -13.84 -10.16
N ASN A 115 0.95 -14.71 -9.84
CA ASN A 115 -0.29 -14.83 -10.61
C ASN A 115 -1.09 -13.52 -10.57
N LEU A 116 -1.25 -12.91 -9.41
CA LEU A 116 -1.91 -11.60 -9.26
C LEU A 116 -1.21 -10.50 -10.08
N LYS A 117 0.12 -10.53 -10.14
CA LYS A 117 0.92 -9.61 -10.97
C LYS A 117 0.65 -9.85 -12.46
N ILE A 118 0.60 -11.11 -12.93
CA ILE A 118 0.24 -11.48 -14.31
C ILE A 118 -1.16 -10.96 -14.65
N LEU A 119 -2.12 -11.08 -13.74
CA LEU A 119 -3.48 -10.55 -13.90
C LEU A 119 -3.53 -9.00 -13.83
N LYS A 120 -2.40 -8.33 -13.66
CA LYS A 120 -2.26 -6.87 -13.50
C LYS A 120 -3.14 -6.28 -12.37
N ALA A 121 -3.46 -7.10 -11.40
CA ALA A 121 -4.20 -6.67 -10.23
C ALA A 121 -3.28 -5.86 -9.31
N LYS A 122 -3.68 -4.65 -8.95
CA LYS A 122 -2.96 -3.77 -8.01
C LYS A 122 -3.88 -3.19 -6.94
N THR A 123 -5.19 -3.28 -7.16
CA THR A 123 -6.21 -2.66 -6.30
C THR A 123 -6.35 -3.32 -4.94
N PHE A 124 -5.81 -4.54 -4.77
CA PHE A 124 -5.84 -5.30 -3.52
C PHE A 124 -4.70 -4.97 -2.55
N TYR A 125 -3.65 -4.27 -2.98
CA TYR A 125 -2.50 -3.96 -2.11
C TYR A 125 -2.88 -3.36 -0.75
N PRO A 126 -3.89 -2.49 -0.62
CA PRO A 126 -4.33 -2.00 0.67
C PRO A 126 -4.74 -3.10 1.65
N ILE A 127 -5.31 -4.24 1.20
CA ILE A 127 -5.68 -5.35 2.08
C ILE A 127 -4.44 -5.97 2.75
N LEU A 128 -3.43 -6.34 1.96
CA LEU A 128 -2.21 -6.94 2.51
C LEU A 128 -1.43 -5.94 3.38
N LEU A 129 -1.42 -4.65 3.01
CA LEU A 129 -0.84 -3.59 3.85
C LEU A 129 -1.60 -3.43 5.17
N ALA A 130 -2.93 -3.54 5.17
CA ALA A 130 -3.72 -3.49 6.41
C ALA A 130 -3.40 -4.68 7.32
N MET A 131 -3.23 -5.89 6.76
CA MET A 131 -2.79 -7.06 7.51
C MET A 131 -1.38 -6.88 8.10
N LYS A 132 -0.44 -6.25 7.36
CA LYS A 132 0.91 -5.92 7.85
C LYS A 132 0.87 -4.92 9.02
N GLN A 133 -0.06 -3.96 9.00
CA GLN A 133 -0.19 -2.91 10.01
C GLN A 133 -1.11 -3.27 11.18
N ALA A 134 -1.87 -4.36 11.06
CA ALA A 134 -2.82 -4.78 12.09
C ALA A 134 -2.11 -5.09 13.42
N LYS A 135 -2.84 -4.95 14.52
CA LYS A 135 -2.35 -5.29 15.87
C LYS A 135 -2.09 -6.79 16.02
N GLU A 136 -2.91 -7.60 15.35
CA GLU A 136 -2.72 -9.03 15.25
C GLU A 136 -1.60 -9.34 14.26
N SER A 137 -0.78 -10.33 14.61
CA SER A 137 0.26 -10.81 13.70
C SER A 137 -0.32 -11.85 12.76
N TYR A 138 -0.31 -11.56 11.46
CA TYR A 138 -0.67 -12.52 10.42
C TYR A 138 0.57 -13.25 9.91
N SER A 139 0.47 -14.57 9.83
CA SER A 139 1.51 -15.44 9.26
C SER A 139 1.50 -15.37 7.72
N GLU A 140 2.57 -15.83 7.06
CA GLU A 140 2.58 -16.00 5.59
C GLU A 140 1.46 -16.91 5.10
N LYS A 141 1.05 -17.92 5.89
CA LYS A 141 -0.09 -18.78 5.60
C LYS A 141 -1.43 -18.01 5.60
N ASP A 142 -1.57 -17.04 6.50
CA ASP A 142 -2.75 -16.17 6.54
C ASP A 142 -2.78 -15.25 5.33
N LEU A 143 -1.63 -14.65 4.99
CA LEU A 143 -1.46 -13.84 3.78
C LEU A 143 -1.77 -14.66 2.52
N LEU A 144 -1.29 -15.90 2.42
CA LEU A 144 -1.58 -16.82 1.32
C LEU A 144 -3.09 -17.06 1.18
N THR A 145 -3.77 -17.39 2.29
CA THR A 145 -5.22 -17.68 2.27
C THR A 145 -6.03 -16.49 1.75
N VAL A 146 -5.66 -15.27 2.16
CA VAL A 146 -6.29 -14.03 1.66
C VAL A 146 -5.91 -13.76 0.20
N ALA A 147 -4.64 -13.92 -0.18
CA ALA A 147 -4.16 -13.73 -1.53
C ALA A 147 -4.83 -14.69 -2.54
N GLU A 148 -5.00 -15.97 -2.20
CA GLU A 148 -5.74 -16.94 -3.02
C GLU A 148 -7.21 -16.54 -3.19
N THR A 149 -7.84 -16.02 -2.14
CA THR A 149 -9.23 -15.52 -2.23
C THR A 149 -9.31 -14.30 -3.16
N ILE A 150 -8.34 -13.39 -3.08
CA ILE A 150 -8.23 -12.24 -4.00
C ILE A 150 -7.99 -12.70 -5.43
N GLU A 151 -7.10 -13.69 -5.65
CA GLU A 151 -6.82 -14.24 -6.99
C GLU A 151 -8.10 -14.77 -7.65
N VAL A 152 -8.88 -15.56 -6.92
CA VAL A 152 -10.18 -16.06 -7.41
C VAL A 152 -11.15 -14.92 -7.71
N TYR A 153 -11.23 -13.90 -6.83
CA TYR A 153 -12.09 -12.74 -7.06
C TYR A 153 -11.67 -11.96 -8.31
N VAL A 154 -10.37 -11.66 -8.45
CA VAL A 154 -9.79 -10.93 -9.58
C VAL A 154 -10.02 -11.68 -10.88
N PHE A 155 -9.73 -12.99 -10.91
CA PHE A 155 -9.91 -13.80 -12.10
C PHE A 155 -11.37 -13.81 -12.56
N ARG A 156 -12.31 -14.05 -11.64
CA ARG A 156 -13.75 -14.07 -11.96
C ARG A 156 -14.26 -12.72 -12.46
N ASN A 157 -13.94 -11.64 -11.75
CA ASN A 157 -14.52 -10.34 -12.04
C ASN A 157 -13.86 -9.65 -13.24
N PHE A 158 -12.53 -9.75 -13.39
CA PHE A 158 -11.82 -8.98 -14.41
C PHE A 158 -11.58 -9.83 -15.68
N THR A 159 -11.23 -11.10 -15.54
CA THR A 159 -10.93 -11.96 -16.69
C THR A 159 -12.21 -12.55 -17.29
N ILE A 160 -13.13 -13.07 -16.47
CA ILE A 160 -14.35 -13.72 -16.97
C ILE A 160 -15.45 -12.69 -17.23
N CYS A 161 -15.73 -11.82 -16.25
CA CYS A 161 -16.84 -10.85 -16.34
C CYS A 161 -16.46 -9.54 -17.04
N GLY A 162 -15.20 -9.35 -17.43
CA GLY A 162 -14.74 -8.17 -18.17
C GLY A 162 -14.89 -6.84 -17.41
N LYS A 163 -15.00 -6.85 -16.07
CA LYS A 163 -15.07 -5.62 -15.29
C LYS A 163 -13.73 -4.88 -15.37
N VAL A 164 -13.78 -3.54 -15.36
CA VAL A 164 -12.58 -2.72 -15.37
C VAL A 164 -11.84 -2.87 -14.03
N ALA A 165 -10.52 -3.11 -14.09
CA ALA A 165 -9.69 -3.39 -12.91
C ALA A 165 -9.81 -2.32 -11.79
N ASN A 166 -10.02 -1.06 -12.15
CA ASN A 166 -10.14 0.05 -11.18
C ASN A 166 -11.46 0.04 -10.38
N THR A 167 -12.47 -0.74 -10.76
CA THR A 167 -13.75 -0.78 -10.05
C THR A 167 -13.65 -1.43 -8.66
N GLY A 168 -12.61 -2.25 -8.43
CA GLY A 168 -12.36 -2.89 -7.15
C GLY A 168 -11.59 -2.06 -6.13
N GLU A 169 -11.02 -0.90 -6.51
CA GLU A 169 -10.10 -0.17 -5.63
C GLU A 169 -10.77 0.33 -4.35
N ARG A 170 -11.94 0.94 -4.46
CA ARG A 170 -12.71 1.39 -3.30
C ARG A 170 -13.17 0.22 -2.44
N PHE A 171 -13.67 -0.82 -3.06
CA PHE A 171 -14.11 -2.05 -2.39
C PHE A 171 -12.99 -2.66 -1.54
N PHE A 172 -11.81 -2.88 -2.11
CA PHE A 172 -10.68 -3.42 -1.37
C PHE A 172 -10.17 -2.48 -0.28
N SER A 173 -10.23 -1.16 -0.49
CA SER A 173 -9.82 -0.18 0.53
C SER A 173 -10.81 -0.14 1.70
N GLU A 174 -12.10 -0.31 1.46
CA GLU A 174 -13.11 -0.40 2.54
C GLU A 174 -12.91 -1.66 3.39
N ILE A 175 -12.58 -2.81 2.79
CA ILE A 175 -12.21 -4.03 3.51
C ILE A 175 -10.91 -3.80 4.30
N ALA A 176 -9.88 -3.20 3.68
CA ALA A 176 -8.60 -2.91 4.32
C ALA A 176 -8.77 -2.04 5.57
N LEU A 177 -9.58 -0.99 5.50
CA LEU A 177 -9.88 -0.13 6.65
C LEU A 177 -10.53 -0.92 7.80
N ARG A 178 -11.38 -1.90 7.51
CA ARG A 178 -11.98 -2.77 8.52
C ARG A 178 -10.97 -3.73 9.14
N ILE A 179 -10.04 -4.29 8.33
CA ILE A 179 -8.93 -5.12 8.83
C ILE A 179 -8.06 -4.30 9.79
N TYR A 180 -7.72 -3.09 9.43
CA TYR A 180 -6.95 -2.18 10.28
C TYR A 180 -7.68 -1.84 11.59
N GLY A 181 -9.02 -1.76 11.58
CA GLY A 181 -9.86 -1.46 12.74
C GLY A 181 -10.10 -2.67 13.65
N ASP A 182 -10.89 -3.61 13.21
CA ASP A 182 -11.44 -4.69 14.05
C ASP A 182 -11.70 -6.03 13.33
N LEU A 183 -11.56 -6.08 12.00
CA LEU A 183 -11.77 -7.31 11.22
C LEU A 183 -10.49 -8.16 11.21
N ASN A 184 -10.29 -8.97 12.24
CA ASN A 184 -9.03 -9.68 12.51
C ASN A 184 -9.04 -11.19 12.18
N SER A 185 -10.18 -11.75 11.76
CA SER A 185 -10.27 -13.17 11.38
C SER A 185 -10.03 -13.35 9.87
N VAL A 186 -9.05 -14.18 9.48
CA VAL A 186 -8.77 -14.55 8.09
C VAL A 186 -10.04 -15.05 7.39
N THR A 187 -10.83 -15.90 8.07
CA THR A 187 -12.11 -16.40 7.53
C THR A 187 -13.09 -15.27 7.24
N ALA A 188 -13.19 -14.28 8.14
CA ALA A 188 -14.07 -13.13 7.95
C ALA A 188 -13.55 -12.22 6.81
N ILE A 189 -12.25 -11.99 6.72
CA ILE A 189 -11.63 -11.25 5.60
C ILE A 189 -11.96 -11.91 4.26
N CYS A 190 -11.74 -13.22 4.15
CA CYS A 190 -12.05 -13.98 2.95
C CYS A 190 -13.55 -13.94 2.58
N LYS A 191 -14.45 -13.91 3.57
CA LYS A 191 -15.89 -13.78 3.35
C LYS A 191 -16.28 -12.41 2.78
N GLU A 192 -15.63 -11.36 3.21
CA GLU A 192 -15.86 -10.01 2.70
C GLU A 192 -15.38 -9.82 1.24
N ILE A 193 -14.34 -10.55 0.82
CA ILE A 193 -13.79 -10.50 -0.53
C ILE A 193 -14.66 -11.28 -1.53
N ARG A 194 -15.36 -12.33 -1.12
CA ARG A 194 -16.17 -13.23 -1.97
C ARG A 194 -17.49 -12.60 -2.37
#